data_fbf1f01a717e26ee1475c2d30c37f3da
#
_entry.id   fbf1f01a717e26ee1475c2d30c37f3da
#
_cell.length_a   1.000
_cell.length_b   1.000
_cell.length_c   1.000
_cell.angle_alpha   90.00
_cell.angle_beta   90.00
_cell.angle_gamma   90.00
#
_symmetry.space_group_name_H-M   'P 1'
#
loop_
_entity.id
_entity.type
_entity.pdbx_description
1 polymer ?
#
loop_
_entity_poly.entity_id
_entity_poly.type
_entity_poly.pdbx_seq_one_letter_code
_entity_poly.pdbx_strand_id
1 'polypeptide(L)'
;EDGIRDRSPSRGLGDVYKRQSQTRAKTTATKTWTPPSSLDAPEPPAGYRHRWIRAETMGFNDTKNVAASLREGYELVRADEYKDTDYPVVTDGKYAGVIGVGGLVLARVPEEIAKARTEYFRKQSEGQEEAIDNDLMREEHKSMPINVDRQSRTTFGGKK
;
A
#
# COMPACT_ATOMS: atom_id res chain seq x y z
N GLU A 1 47.84 -70.23 1.13
CA GLU A 1 46.93 -69.77 2.25
C GLU A 1 46.47 -68.36 1.89
N ASP A 2 45.24 -68.31 1.39
CA ASP A 2 44.65 -67.12 0.84
C ASP A 2 44.06 -66.24 1.93
N GLY A 3 44.66 -65.05 2.15
CA GLY A 3 44.12 -64.04 3.06
C GLY A 3 42.94 -63.33 2.43
N ILE A 4 41.76 -63.53 3.01
CA ILE A 4 40.52 -62.82 2.63
C ILE A 4 40.64 -61.37 3.05
N ARG A 5 40.66 -60.46 2.06
CA ARG A 5 40.62 -58.98 2.33
C ARG A 5 39.19 -58.59 2.77
N ASP A 6 39.09 -58.02 3.96
CA ASP A 6 37.89 -57.43 4.50
C ASP A 6 37.33 -56.35 3.55
N ARG A 7 36.09 -56.57 3.11
CA ARG A 7 35.33 -55.57 2.36
C ARG A 7 34.85 -54.46 3.32
N SER A 8 35.28 -53.25 3.09
CA SER A 8 34.75 -52.07 3.76
C SER A 8 33.24 -52.02 3.67
N PRO A 9 32.52 -51.77 4.77
CA PRO A 9 31.06 -51.64 4.75
C PRO A 9 30.68 -50.49 3.85
N SER A 10 29.81 -50.78 2.86
CA SER A 10 29.21 -49.76 2.01
C SER A 10 28.51 -48.71 2.87
N ARG A 11 28.95 -47.45 2.79
CA ARG A 11 28.24 -46.31 3.37
C ARG A 11 26.82 -46.32 2.85
N GLY A 12 25.88 -46.61 3.76
CA GLY A 12 24.50 -46.84 3.41
C GLY A 12 23.86 -45.64 2.74
N LEU A 13 23.11 -45.89 1.69
CA LEU A 13 22.25 -44.94 0.97
C LEU A 13 21.36 -44.12 1.89
N GLY A 14 21.17 -44.54 3.15
CA GLY A 14 20.40 -43.80 4.18
C GLY A 14 20.94 -42.41 4.53
N ASP A 15 22.28 -42.21 4.49
CA ASP A 15 22.86 -40.91 4.81
C ASP A 15 22.72 -39.89 3.71
N VAL A 16 22.62 -40.35 2.45
CA VAL A 16 22.38 -39.45 1.32
C VAL A 16 20.94 -38.94 1.33
N TYR A 17 19.98 -39.80 1.67
CA TYR A 17 18.58 -39.38 1.81
C TYR A 17 18.33 -38.45 3.00
N LYS A 18 19.03 -38.66 4.10
CA LYS A 18 18.95 -37.72 5.25
C LYS A 18 19.47 -36.33 4.92
N ARG A 19 20.55 -36.21 4.13
CA ARG A 19 21.03 -34.90 3.67
C ARG A 19 20.07 -34.22 2.70
N GLN A 20 19.42 -34.97 1.83
CA GLN A 20 18.43 -34.42 0.90
C GLN A 20 17.15 -33.95 1.63
N SER A 21 16.72 -34.66 2.67
CA SER A 21 15.55 -34.26 3.46
C SER A 21 15.82 -33.00 4.30
N GLN A 22 17.04 -32.85 4.84
CA GLN A 22 17.43 -31.64 5.57
C GLN A 22 17.58 -30.40 4.67
N THR A 23 17.98 -30.58 3.42
CA THR A 23 18.03 -29.48 2.44
C THR A 23 16.62 -29.08 1.98
N ARG A 24 15.67 -30.03 1.94
CA ARG A 24 14.28 -29.77 1.58
C ARG A 24 13.47 -29.06 2.66
N ALA A 25 13.85 -29.22 3.95
CA ALA A 25 13.16 -28.56 5.07
C ALA A 25 13.43 -27.06 5.17
N LYS A 26 14.39 -26.53 4.40
CA LYS A 26 14.71 -25.10 4.29
C LYS A 26 14.23 -24.46 2.98
N THR A 27 13.27 -25.06 2.30
CA THR A 27 12.57 -24.36 1.24
C THR A 27 11.63 -23.36 1.89
N THR A 28 12.17 -22.21 2.24
CA THR A 28 11.39 -20.98 2.41
C THR A 28 10.43 -20.93 1.23
N ALA A 29 9.13 -20.94 1.52
CA ALA A 29 8.09 -20.84 0.49
C ALA A 29 8.54 -19.75 -0.49
N THR A 30 8.78 -20.14 -1.74
CA THR A 30 9.22 -19.22 -2.80
C THR A 30 8.16 -18.12 -2.84
N LYS A 31 8.56 -16.94 -2.39
CA LYS A 31 7.69 -15.76 -2.41
C LYS A 31 7.23 -15.63 -3.86
N THR A 32 5.95 -15.85 -4.10
CA THR A 32 5.38 -15.73 -5.45
C THR A 32 5.79 -14.37 -5.99
N TRP A 33 6.46 -14.36 -7.15
CA TRP A 33 6.88 -13.10 -7.76
C TRP A 33 5.65 -12.26 -8.06
N THR A 34 5.62 -11.05 -7.51
CA THR A 34 4.63 -10.02 -7.82
C THR A 34 5.38 -8.86 -8.46
N PRO A 35 4.86 -8.25 -9.53
CA PRO A 35 5.51 -7.10 -10.13
C PRO A 35 5.64 -5.99 -9.07
N PRO A 36 6.84 -5.37 -8.94
CA PRO A 36 7.04 -4.28 -8.00
C PRO A 36 6.14 -3.10 -8.38
N SER A 37 5.54 -2.46 -7.38
CA SER A 37 4.78 -1.25 -7.60
C SER A 37 5.74 -0.08 -7.88
N SER A 38 5.42 0.76 -8.85
CA SER A 38 6.18 2.00 -9.09
C SER A 38 6.03 3.02 -7.94
N LEU A 39 5.06 2.81 -7.06
CA LEU A 39 4.77 3.67 -5.90
C LEU A 39 5.12 2.97 -4.58
N ASP A 40 6.10 2.08 -4.58
CA ASP A 40 6.58 1.49 -3.35
C ASP A 40 7.15 2.61 -2.46
N ALA A 41 6.72 2.61 -1.20
CA ALA A 41 7.14 3.58 -0.21
C ALA A 41 7.74 2.87 1.00
N PRO A 42 8.68 3.52 1.72
CA PRO A 42 9.17 2.99 2.98
C PRO A 42 8.05 2.83 3.99
N GLU A 43 8.25 1.98 4.97
CA GLU A 43 7.32 1.83 6.08
C GLU A 43 7.27 3.12 6.91
N PRO A 44 6.07 3.67 7.20
CA PRO A 44 5.97 4.89 7.98
C PRO A 44 6.42 4.65 9.43
N PRO A 45 6.99 5.67 10.10
CA PRO A 45 7.25 5.61 11.52
C PRO A 45 5.97 5.36 12.33
N ALA A 46 6.09 4.78 13.53
CA ALA A 46 4.95 4.52 14.39
C ALA A 46 4.13 5.81 14.65
N GLY A 47 2.82 5.72 14.45
CA GLY A 47 1.91 6.87 14.62
C GLY A 47 1.81 7.80 13.41
N TYR A 48 2.47 7.48 12.31
CA TYR A 48 2.39 8.24 11.06
C TYR A 48 1.82 7.40 9.93
N ARG A 49 1.28 8.10 8.93
CA ARG A 49 0.77 7.50 7.69
C ARG A 49 1.42 8.19 6.49
N HIS A 50 1.91 7.41 5.54
CA HIS A 50 2.44 7.93 4.28
C HIS A 50 1.34 8.19 3.25
N ARG A 51 1.56 9.22 2.42
CA ARG A 51 0.72 9.56 1.28
C ARG A 51 1.56 10.15 0.16
N TRP A 52 1.27 9.75 -1.06
CA TRP A 52 1.80 10.39 -2.25
C TRP A 52 1.02 11.66 -2.58
N ILE A 53 1.73 12.77 -2.75
CA ILE A 53 1.18 14.09 -3.09
C ILE A 53 1.71 14.48 -4.45
N ARG A 54 0.83 14.95 -5.32
CA ARG A 54 1.23 15.43 -6.64
C ARG A 54 1.93 16.77 -6.49
N ALA A 55 3.17 16.83 -6.94
CA ALA A 55 4.00 18.02 -6.96
C ALA A 55 4.16 18.62 -8.35
N GLU A 56 3.99 17.76 -9.40
CA GLU A 56 4.16 18.17 -10.78
C GLU A 56 3.09 17.51 -11.67
N THR A 57 2.64 18.24 -12.70
CA THR A 57 1.72 17.74 -13.72
C THR A 57 2.17 18.27 -15.07
N MET A 58 2.46 17.38 -16.02
CA MET A 58 2.89 17.72 -17.38
C MET A 58 4.07 18.71 -17.46
N GLY A 59 5.06 18.58 -16.54
CA GLY A 59 6.21 19.49 -16.47
C GLY A 59 5.93 20.81 -15.74
N PHE A 60 4.73 21.02 -15.21
CA PHE A 60 4.38 22.21 -14.43
C PHE A 60 4.27 21.88 -12.93
N ASN A 61 4.87 22.71 -12.09
CA ASN A 61 4.80 22.57 -10.66
C ASN A 61 3.39 22.84 -10.12
N ASP A 62 2.80 21.87 -9.42
CA ASP A 62 1.52 22.01 -8.71
C ASP A 62 1.72 22.52 -7.28
N THR A 63 2.20 23.75 -7.18
CA THR A 63 2.49 24.39 -5.89
C THR A 63 1.25 24.55 -5.02
N LYS A 64 0.05 24.69 -5.63
CA LYS A 64 -1.21 24.82 -4.91
C LYS A 64 -1.55 23.54 -4.12
N ASN A 65 -1.42 22.38 -4.75
CA ASN A 65 -1.71 21.10 -4.13
C ASN A 65 -0.74 20.79 -2.99
N VAL A 66 0.56 21.00 -3.21
CA VAL A 66 1.56 20.77 -2.16
C VAL A 66 1.37 21.74 -0.99
N ALA A 67 1.14 23.04 -1.28
CA ALA A 67 0.91 24.03 -0.22
C ALA A 67 -0.36 23.74 0.58
N ALA A 68 -1.43 23.24 -0.05
CA ALA A 68 -2.64 22.82 0.66
C ALA A 68 -2.34 21.63 1.59
N SER A 69 -1.63 20.62 1.11
CA SER A 69 -1.25 19.46 1.91
C SER A 69 -0.36 19.83 3.10
N LEU A 70 0.63 20.71 2.90
CA LEU A 70 1.48 21.19 4.00
C LEU A 70 0.66 21.93 5.08
N ARG A 71 -0.37 22.71 4.70
CA ARG A 71 -1.28 23.35 5.65
C ARG A 71 -2.17 22.36 6.40
N GLU A 72 -2.49 21.22 5.80
CA GLU A 72 -3.20 20.11 6.44
C GLU A 72 -2.35 19.34 7.45
N GLY A 73 -1.06 19.68 7.58
CA GLY A 73 -0.13 19.03 8.52
C GLY A 73 0.68 17.88 7.92
N TYR A 74 0.76 17.80 6.59
CA TYR A 74 1.67 16.87 5.93
C TYR A 74 3.11 17.39 5.95
N GLU A 75 4.05 16.50 6.18
CA GLU A 75 5.49 16.76 6.11
C GLU A 75 6.10 15.94 4.96
N LEU A 76 6.98 16.54 4.16
CA LEU A 76 7.66 15.84 3.08
C LEU A 76 8.72 14.90 3.63
N VAL A 77 8.76 13.68 3.12
CA VAL A 77 9.69 12.62 3.55
C VAL A 77 10.96 12.70 2.74
N ARG A 78 12.10 12.87 3.42
CA ARG A 78 13.41 12.95 2.79
C ARG A 78 14.05 11.59 2.69
N ALA A 79 14.82 11.37 1.63
CA ALA A 79 15.56 10.12 1.42
C ALA A 79 16.62 9.87 2.50
N ASP A 80 17.17 10.95 3.08
CA ASP A 80 18.17 10.87 4.15
C ASP A 80 17.67 10.15 5.41
N GLU A 81 16.36 10.11 5.61
CA GLU A 81 15.72 9.43 6.73
C GLU A 81 15.71 7.90 6.58
N TYR A 82 15.82 7.39 5.34
CA TYR A 82 15.73 5.96 4.99
C TYR A 82 17.00 5.48 4.26
N LYS A 83 18.13 5.44 4.99
CA LYS A 83 19.46 5.13 4.42
C LYS A 83 19.63 3.72 3.88
N ASP A 84 18.80 2.78 4.29
CA ASP A 84 18.96 1.35 3.98
C ASP A 84 18.26 0.91 2.69
N THR A 85 17.57 1.81 1.99
CA THR A 85 16.76 1.47 0.81
C THR A 85 16.94 2.51 -0.29
N ASP A 86 17.15 2.01 -1.51
CA ASP A 86 17.34 2.83 -2.71
C ASP A 86 16.00 3.27 -3.30
N TYR A 87 15.36 4.25 -2.65
CA TYR A 87 14.13 4.85 -3.18
C TYR A 87 14.45 5.95 -4.19
N PRO A 88 13.63 6.11 -5.22
CA PRO A 88 13.80 7.22 -6.17
C PRO A 88 13.62 8.56 -5.46
N VAL A 89 14.53 9.47 -5.74
CA VAL A 89 14.63 10.78 -5.11
C VAL A 89 14.48 11.87 -6.17
N VAL A 90 13.78 12.93 -5.84
CA VAL A 90 13.73 14.13 -6.68
C VAL A 90 15.10 14.80 -6.66
N THR A 91 15.76 14.90 -7.82
CA THR A 91 17.12 15.45 -7.94
C THR A 91 17.11 16.98 -8.06
N ASP A 92 16.09 17.53 -8.69
CA ASP A 92 16.08 18.94 -9.07
C ASP A 92 14.87 19.70 -8.50
N GLY A 93 15.02 21.01 -8.39
CA GLY A 93 13.94 21.91 -8.04
C GLY A 93 13.71 22.06 -6.52
N LYS A 94 12.53 22.56 -6.18
CA LYS A 94 12.14 22.92 -4.81
C LYS A 94 12.08 21.72 -3.86
N TYR A 95 11.83 20.54 -4.39
CA TYR A 95 11.64 19.29 -3.63
C TYR A 95 12.84 18.35 -3.72
N ALA A 96 14.02 18.86 -4.08
CA ALA A 96 15.24 18.08 -4.14
C ALA A 96 15.54 17.39 -2.80
N GLY A 97 15.92 16.10 -2.85
CA GLY A 97 16.17 15.28 -1.67
C GLY A 97 14.93 14.63 -1.03
N VAL A 98 13.73 14.90 -1.57
CA VAL A 98 12.49 14.24 -1.16
C VAL A 98 12.30 12.96 -1.97
N ILE A 99 11.77 11.91 -1.34
CA ILE A 99 11.39 10.69 -2.05
C ILE A 99 10.26 11.02 -3.02
N GLY A 100 10.46 10.76 -4.32
CA GLY A 100 9.48 11.11 -5.34
C GLY A 100 9.62 10.33 -6.62
N VAL A 101 8.50 10.09 -7.30
CA VAL A 101 8.38 9.33 -8.55
C VAL A 101 7.38 10.00 -9.48
N GLY A 102 7.78 10.28 -10.72
CA GLY A 102 6.84 10.69 -11.77
C GLY A 102 6.00 11.93 -11.44
N GLY A 103 6.59 12.93 -10.78
CA GLY A 103 5.88 14.14 -10.36
C GLY A 103 5.09 14.01 -9.04
N LEU A 104 5.19 12.86 -8.38
CA LEU A 104 4.66 12.64 -7.04
C LEU A 104 5.77 12.75 -6.00
N VAL A 105 5.48 13.31 -4.84
CA VAL A 105 6.37 13.36 -3.68
C VAL A 105 5.75 12.64 -2.50
N LEU A 106 6.57 11.94 -1.73
CA LEU A 106 6.13 11.25 -0.54
C LEU A 106 6.01 12.22 0.63
N ALA A 107 4.89 12.15 1.33
CA ALA A 107 4.65 12.91 2.54
C ALA A 107 4.11 12.01 3.64
N ARG A 108 4.33 12.41 4.87
CA ARG A 108 3.80 11.75 6.08
C ARG A 108 2.87 12.69 6.82
N VAL A 109 1.93 12.14 7.54
CA VAL A 109 1.01 12.86 8.41
C VAL A 109 0.78 12.04 9.68
N PRO A 110 0.62 12.65 10.86
CA PRO A 110 0.18 11.96 12.07
C PRO A 110 -1.14 11.22 11.83
N GLU A 111 -1.23 10.00 12.32
CA GLU A 111 -2.42 9.15 12.09
C GLU A 111 -3.69 9.77 12.67
N GLU A 112 -3.57 10.55 13.75
CA GLU A 112 -4.68 11.28 14.36
C GLU A 112 -5.30 12.30 13.39
N ILE A 113 -4.47 13.08 12.70
CA ILE A 113 -4.91 14.06 11.69
C ILE A 113 -5.56 13.33 10.52
N ALA A 114 -4.97 12.21 10.06
CA ALA A 114 -5.54 11.42 8.98
C ALA A 114 -6.92 10.85 9.35
N LYS A 115 -7.11 10.37 10.58
CA LYS A 115 -8.39 9.89 11.11
C LYS A 115 -9.40 11.02 11.23
N ALA A 116 -9.02 12.15 11.83
CA ALA A 116 -9.89 13.31 11.98
C ALA A 116 -10.36 13.85 10.62
N ARG A 117 -9.47 13.89 9.62
CA ARG A 117 -9.82 14.28 8.25
C ARG A 117 -10.85 13.32 7.62
N THR A 118 -10.62 12.02 7.77
CA THR A 118 -11.55 11.02 7.24
C THR A 118 -12.93 11.14 7.91
N GLU A 119 -12.96 11.33 9.22
CA GLU A 119 -14.20 11.51 9.97
C GLU A 119 -14.95 12.80 9.59
N TYR A 120 -14.23 13.89 9.39
CA TYR A 120 -14.81 15.15 8.92
C TYR A 120 -15.53 15.00 7.59
N PHE A 121 -14.87 14.43 6.58
CA PHE A 121 -15.48 14.23 5.28
C PHE A 121 -16.62 13.19 5.30
N ARG A 122 -16.51 12.16 6.15
CA ARG A 122 -17.60 11.21 6.34
C ARG A 122 -18.83 11.89 6.90
N LYS A 123 -18.70 12.69 7.96
CA LYS A 123 -19.81 13.46 8.54
C LYS A 123 -20.42 14.44 7.53
N GLN A 124 -19.57 15.08 6.73
CA GLN A 124 -20.06 15.97 5.68
C GLN A 124 -20.87 15.22 4.63
N SER A 125 -20.42 14.06 4.18
CA SER A 125 -21.16 13.22 3.22
C SER A 125 -22.46 12.70 3.81
N GLU A 126 -22.43 12.20 5.04
CA GLU A 126 -23.61 11.74 5.79
C GLU A 126 -24.65 12.87 5.92
N GLY A 127 -24.22 14.08 6.27
CA GLY A 127 -25.12 15.23 6.34
C GLY A 127 -25.71 15.65 4.99
N GLN A 128 -24.95 15.52 3.91
CA GLN A 128 -25.49 15.75 2.56
C GLN A 128 -26.51 14.69 2.14
N GLU A 129 -26.25 13.42 2.43
CA GLU A 129 -27.19 12.32 2.16
C GLU A 129 -28.49 12.50 2.97
N GLU A 130 -28.38 12.85 4.27
CA GLU A 130 -29.55 13.12 5.11
C GLU A 130 -30.37 14.31 4.60
N ALA A 131 -29.72 15.38 4.13
CA ALA A 131 -30.40 16.52 3.54
C ALA A 131 -31.19 16.13 2.27
N ILE A 132 -30.59 15.32 1.40
CA ILE A 132 -31.26 14.81 0.19
C ILE A 132 -32.45 13.92 0.54
N ASP A 133 -32.27 13.00 1.49
CA ASP A 133 -33.36 12.11 1.93
C ASP A 133 -34.51 12.90 2.55
N ASN A 134 -34.22 13.95 3.33
CA ASN A 134 -35.25 14.84 3.89
C ASN A 134 -35.99 15.65 2.80
N ASP A 135 -35.27 16.13 1.79
CA ASP A 135 -35.91 16.85 0.67
C ASP A 135 -36.78 15.90 -0.16
N LEU A 136 -36.34 14.68 -0.41
CA LEU A 136 -37.16 13.65 -1.09
C LEU A 136 -38.40 13.31 -0.29
N MET A 137 -38.33 13.19 1.04
CA MET A 137 -39.48 12.94 1.89
C MET A 137 -40.47 14.10 1.91
N ARG A 138 -40.01 15.35 1.75
CA ARG A 138 -40.88 16.52 1.63
C ARG A 138 -41.67 16.55 0.32
N GLU A 139 -41.03 16.10 -0.76
CA GLU A 139 -41.63 16.05 -2.08
C GLU A 139 -42.51 14.81 -2.29
N GLU A 140 -42.49 13.86 -1.36
CA GLU A 140 -43.32 12.67 -1.40
C GLU A 140 -44.80 13.03 -1.36
N HIS A 141 -45.55 12.63 -2.39
CA HIS A 141 -46.98 12.81 -2.46
C HIS A 141 -47.70 11.46 -2.36
N LYS A 142 -48.81 11.45 -1.62
CA LYS A 142 -49.61 10.23 -1.37
C LYS A 142 -50.02 9.46 -2.63
N SER A 143 -50.13 10.14 -3.78
CA SER A 143 -50.42 9.55 -5.08
C SER A 143 -49.20 9.09 -5.87
N MET A 144 -48.00 9.40 -5.42
CA MET A 144 -46.75 9.08 -6.10
C MET A 144 -45.66 8.86 -5.05
N PRO A 145 -45.65 7.70 -4.37
CA PRO A 145 -44.65 7.39 -3.35
C PRO A 145 -43.28 7.22 -3.98
N ILE A 146 -42.29 7.81 -3.37
CA ILE A 146 -40.87 7.71 -3.80
C ILE A 146 -40.27 6.48 -3.14
N ASN A 147 -40.00 5.44 -3.94
CA ASN A 147 -39.26 4.27 -3.48
C ASN A 147 -37.78 4.43 -3.79
N VAL A 148 -36.96 4.54 -2.74
CA VAL A 148 -35.49 4.57 -2.87
C VAL A 148 -34.95 3.15 -2.69
N ASP A 149 -34.57 2.52 -3.79
CA ASP A 149 -33.90 1.21 -3.77
C ASP A 149 -32.40 1.40 -4.03
N ARG A 150 -31.60 1.35 -2.97
CA ARG A 150 -30.14 1.46 -3.03
C ARG A 150 -29.54 0.06 -3.12
N GLN A 151 -29.33 -0.45 -4.33
CA GLN A 151 -28.64 -1.73 -4.55
C GLN A 151 -27.23 -1.48 -5.05
N SER A 152 -26.25 -1.88 -4.24
CA SER A 152 -24.84 -1.97 -4.68
C SER A 152 -24.47 -3.44 -4.86
N ARG A 153 -24.19 -3.85 -6.09
CA ARG A 153 -23.75 -5.21 -6.41
C ARG A 153 -22.35 -5.19 -6.98
N THR A 154 -21.36 -5.56 -6.16
CA THR A 154 -19.99 -5.78 -6.62
C THR A 154 -19.82 -7.24 -7.01
N THR A 155 -19.67 -7.51 -8.30
CA THR A 155 -19.38 -8.87 -8.79
C THR A 155 -17.88 -8.96 -9.05
N PHE A 156 -17.14 -9.61 -8.15
CA PHE A 156 -15.78 -10.05 -8.45
C PHE A 156 -15.89 -11.27 -9.36
N GLY A 157 -15.17 -11.24 -10.49
CA GLY A 157 -15.23 -12.26 -11.52
C GLY A 157 -15.17 -13.68 -10.96
N GLY A 158 -16.26 -14.39 -11.09
CA GLY A 158 -16.34 -15.79 -10.72
C GLY A 158 -15.44 -16.60 -11.66
N LYS A 159 -14.53 -17.35 -11.06
CA LYS A 159 -13.74 -18.36 -11.75
C LYS A 159 -14.70 -19.39 -12.31
N LYS A 160 -14.69 -19.59 -13.65
CA LYS A 160 -15.26 -20.79 -14.30
C LYS A 160 -14.40 -21.99 -14.00
#